data_6af79f7e2dbe0380892e734088555fa8
#
_entry.id   6af79f7e2dbe0380892e734088555fa8
#
_cell.length_a   1.000
_cell.length_b   1.000
_cell.length_c   1.000
_cell.angle_alpha   90.00
_cell.angle_beta   90.00
_cell.angle_gamma   90.00
#
_symmetry.space_group_name_H-M   'P 1'
#
loop_
_entity.id
_entity.type
_entity.pdbx_description
1 polymer ?
#
loop_
_entity_poly.entity_id
_entity_poly.type
_entity_poly.pdbx_seq_one_letter_code
_entity_poly.pdbx_strand_id
1 'polypeptide(L)'
;SIQLSDYPTSDENRIAEDELLDQHIPKSVEELKELHWRLHAEEKNGVLVILQAIDAGGKDEAISYIFSNLNAQGLRTLSVKKPSDTEQKHDYLWRIHEGLPEKGEVGILNRSYYEEVIAPRIHDLLEDEEVPDDQDVWKMRYRQINDFERYLVENGFRVVKFLFNVSKDEQKKRLLER
;
A
#
# COMPACT_ATOMS: atom_id res chain seq x y z
N SER A 1 6.98 19.87 -7.47
CA SER A 1 6.22 19.00 -6.54
C SER A 1 5.00 18.47 -7.28
N ILE A 2 4.70 17.20 -7.10
CA ILE A 2 3.49 16.58 -7.63
C ILE A 2 2.31 17.11 -6.82
N GLN A 3 1.26 17.59 -7.49
CA GLN A 3 0.01 17.99 -6.86
C GLN A 3 -1.03 16.93 -7.19
N LEU A 4 -1.77 16.46 -6.18
CA LEU A 4 -2.81 15.44 -6.39
C LEU A 4 -3.94 15.95 -7.29
N SER A 5 -4.19 17.26 -7.28
CA SER A 5 -5.14 17.93 -8.16
C SER A 5 -4.82 17.82 -9.65
N ASP A 6 -3.57 17.51 -10.00
CA ASP A 6 -3.14 17.37 -11.40
C ASP A 6 -3.53 16.00 -11.99
N TYR A 7 -4.06 15.11 -11.15
CA TYR A 7 -4.47 13.76 -11.54
C TYR A 7 -6.00 13.63 -11.48
N PRO A 8 -6.62 13.04 -12.52
CA PRO A 8 -8.05 12.85 -12.54
C PRO A 8 -8.50 11.89 -11.43
N THR A 9 -9.70 12.09 -10.93
CA THR A 9 -10.36 11.19 -9.97
C THR A 9 -11.33 10.22 -10.64
N SER A 10 -11.45 10.29 -11.97
CA SER A 10 -12.23 9.40 -12.82
C SER A 10 -11.47 9.14 -14.11
N ASP A 11 -11.66 7.97 -14.68
CA ASP A 11 -11.13 7.65 -16.00
C ASP A 11 -12.09 8.17 -17.07
N GLU A 12 -11.60 9.12 -17.87
CA GLU A 12 -12.35 9.69 -19.00
C GLU A 12 -12.47 8.71 -20.18
N ASN A 13 -11.53 7.76 -20.27
CA ASN A 13 -11.51 6.70 -21.29
C ASN A 13 -12.17 5.42 -20.79
N ARG A 14 -13.29 5.52 -20.12
CA ARG A 14 -13.97 4.36 -19.51
C ARG A 14 -14.14 3.24 -20.53
N ILE A 15 -13.46 2.12 -20.26
CA ILE A 15 -13.86 0.83 -20.79
C ILE A 15 -15.25 0.53 -20.21
N ALA A 16 -16.17 0.01 -21.03
CA ALA A 16 -17.48 -0.39 -20.52
C ALA A 16 -17.31 -1.41 -19.39
N GLU A 17 -18.12 -1.32 -18.35
CA GLU A 17 -17.98 -2.15 -17.15
C GLU A 17 -18.05 -3.64 -17.45
N ASP A 18 -18.96 -4.04 -18.33
CA ASP A 18 -19.11 -5.41 -18.82
C ASP A 18 -17.84 -5.87 -19.58
N GLU A 19 -17.30 -5.06 -20.47
CA GLU A 19 -16.06 -5.37 -21.17
C GLU A 19 -14.87 -5.48 -20.21
N LEU A 20 -14.80 -4.58 -19.21
CA LEU A 20 -13.77 -4.61 -18.18
C LEU A 20 -13.83 -5.90 -17.37
N LEU A 21 -15.03 -6.27 -16.89
CA LEU A 21 -15.25 -7.45 -16.05
C LEU A 21 -15.13 -8.77 -16.81
N ASP A 22 -15.62 -8.83 -18.04
CA ASP A 22 -15.70 -10.07 -18.79
C ASP A 22 -14.43 -10.38 -19.60
N GLN A 23 -13.62 -9.37 -19.94
CA GLN A 23 -12.48 -9.58 -20.84
C GLN A 23 -11.17 -9.12 -20.21
N HIS A 24 -11.06 -7.85 -19.78
CA HIS A 24 -9.79 -7.27 -19.38
C HIS A 24 -9.30 -7.81 -18.03
N ILE A 25 -10.16 -7.87 -17.05
CA ILE A 25 -9.78 -8.32 -15.71
C ILE A 25 -9.44 -9.82 -15.70
N PRO A 26 -10.25 -10.73 -16.26
CA PRO A 26 -9.89 -12.15 -16.30
C PRO A 26 -8.54 -12.41 -16.97
N LYS A 27 -8.28 -11.74 -18.09
CA LYS A 27 -7.00 -11.84 -18.79
C LYS A 27 -5.84 -11.37 -17.92
N SER A 28 -5.97 -10.19 -17.28
CA SER A 28 -4.93 -9.64 -16.41
C SER A 28 -4.70 -10.52 -15.18
N VAL A 29 -5.75 -11.12 -14.62
CA VAL A 29 -5.66 -12.06 -13.50
C VAL A 29 -4.88 -13.32 -13.89
N GLU A 30 -5.12 -13.88 -15.08
CA GLU A 30 -4.36 -15.05 -15.52
C GLU A 30 -2.88 -14.72 -15.75
N GLU A 31 -2.58 -13.58 -16.36
CA GLU A 31 -1.20 -13.10 -16.51
C GLU A 31 -0.53 -12.89 -15.13
N LEU A 32 -1.26 -12.32 -14.17
CA LEU A 32 -0.76 -12.12 -12.82
C LEU A 32 -0.50 -13.44 -12.08
N LYS A 33 -1.36 -14.44 -12.23
CA LYS A 33 -1.15 -15.80 -11.70
C LYS A 33 0.14 -16.43 -12.23
N GLU A 34 0.37 -16.33 -13.54
CA GLU A 34 1.58 -16.86 -14.15
C GLU A 34 2.84 -16.15 -13.63
N LEU A 35 2.82 -14.82 -13.54
CA LEU A 35 3.93 -14.04 -13.01
C LEU A 35 4.19 -14.35 -11.53
N HIS A 36 3.13 -14.47 -10.73
CA HIS A 36 3.24 -14.83 -9.32
C HIS A 36 3.86 -16.21 -9.14
N TRP A 37 3.44 -17.18 -9.94
CA TRP A 37 3.99 -18.54 -9.93
C TRP A 37 5.47 -18.59 -10.29
N ARG A 38 5.88 -17.80 -11.30
CA ARG A 38 7.30 -17.65 -11.66
C ARG A 38 8.10 -16.99 -10.56
N LEU A 39 7.61 -15.92 -9.95
CA LEU A 39 8.24 -15.25 -8.83
C LEU A 39 8.48 -16.23 -7.68
N HIS A 40 7.46 -17.00 -7.33
CA HIS A 40 7.53 -18.00 -6.26
C HIS A 40 8.54 -19.10 -6.57
N ALA A 41 8.57 -19.61 -7.78
CA ALA A 41 9.50 -20.66 -8.19
C ALA A 41 10.96 -20.19 -8.29
N GLU A 42 11.19 -18.93 -8.57
CA GLU A 42 12.54 -18.37 -8.70
C GLU A 42 13.19 -18.02 -7.36
N GLU A 43 12.43 -17.65 -6.35
CA GLU A 43 12.87 -17.24 -5.00
C GLU A 43 14.02 -16.20 -4.98
N LYS A 44 14.13 -15.38 -6.04
CA LYS A 44 15.23 -14.40 -6.19
C LYS A 44 14.85 -13.01 -5.73
N ASN A 45 13.62 -12.61 -5.98
CA ASN A 45 13.11 -11.29 -5.69
C ASN A 45 11.81 -11.39 -4.87
N GLY A 46 11.51 -10.36 -4.10
CA GLY A 46 10.21 -10.17 -3.48
C GLY A 46 9.47 -8.99 -4.12
N VAL A 47 8.17 -8.96 -4.04
CA VAL A 47 7.35 -7.82 -4.47
C VAL A 47 6.58 -7.28 -3.28
N LEU A 48 6.70 -5.98 -3.02
CA LEU A 48 5.94 -5.28 -1.99
C LEU A 48 4.94 -4.35 -2.65
N VAL A 49 3.66 -4.64 -2.50
CA VAL A 49 2.56 -3.83 -3.02
C VAL A 49 1.99 -2.98 -1.89
N ILE A 50 1.96 -1.68 -2.09
CA ILE A 50 1.43 -0.72 -1.12
C ILE A 50 0.15 -0.11 -1.68
N LEU A 51 -0.93 -0.25 -0.95
CA LEU A 51 -2.22 0.32 -1.31
C LEU A 51 -2.58 1.44 -0.33
N GLN A 52 -2.70 2.65 -0.86
CA GLN A 52 -3.05 3.82 -0.08
C GLN A 52 -4.27 4.52 -0.70
N ALA A 53 -5.20 4.92 0.13
CA ALA A 53 -6.39 5.69 -0.25
C ALA A 53 -6.96 6.42 0.96
N ILE A 54 -7.82 7.40 0.70
CA ILE A 54 -8.72 7.94 1.72
C ILE A 54 -9.68 6.84 2.22
N ASP A 55 -10.38 7.09 3.32
CA ASP A 55 -11.38 6.13 3.82
C ASP A 55 -12.48 5.90 2.77
N ALA A 56 -13.01 4.69 2.69
CA ALA A 56 -13.90 4.21 1.62
C ALA A 56 -13.31 4.32 0.19
N GLY A 57 -11.99 4.38 0.05
CA GLY A 57 -11.31 4.52 -1.24
C GLY A 57 -11.23 3.23 -2.07
N GLY A 58 -11.70 2.07 -1.58
CA GLY A 58 -11.75 0.82 -2.34
C GLY A 58 -10.52 -0.09 -2.19
N LYS A 59 -9.68 0.13 -1.15
CA LYS A 59 -8.49 -0.70 -0.93
C LYS A 59 -8.81 -2.17 -0.66
N ASP A 60 -9.77 -2.42 0.24
CA ASP A 60 -10.11 -3.78 0.65
C ASP A 60 -10.76 -4.57 -0.48
N GLU A 61 -11.60 -3.89 -1.27
CA GLU A 61 -12.22 -4.44 -2.46
C GLU A 61 -11.15 -4.79 -3.52
N ALA A 62 -10.19 -3.91 -3.76
CA ALA A 62 -9.09 -4.16 -4.69
C ALA A 62 -8.23 -5.35 -4.24
N ILE A 63 -7.92 -5.45 -2.94
CA ILE A 63 -7.18 -6.60 -2.39
C ILE A 63 -7.96 -7.88 -2.62
N SER A 64 -9.23 -7.90 -2.23
CA SER A 64 -10.08 -9.08 -2.37
C SER A 64 -10.26 -9.49 -3.84
N TYR A 65 -10.44 -8.52 -4.73
CA TYR A 65 -10.73 -8.81 -6.13
C TYR A 65 -9.51 -9.28 -6.92
N ILE A 66 -8.36 -8.64 -6.71
CA ILE A 66 -7.15 -8.92 -7.47
C ILE A 66 -6.40 -10.11 -6.88
N PHE A 67 -6.12 -10.06 -5.58
CA PHE A 67 -5.17 -10.97 -4.94
C PHE A 67 -5.80 -12.28 -4.45
N SER A 68 -7.14 -12.35 -4.28
CA SER A 68 -7.81 -13.62 -3.95
C SER A 68 -7.68 -14.69 -5.04
N ASN A 69 -7.34 -14.27 -6.24
CA ASN A 69 -7.10 -15.17 -7.36
C ASN A 69 -5.69 -15.78 -7.39
N LEU A 70 -4.79 -15.29 -6.54
CA LEU A 70 -3.42 -15.79 -6.46
C LEU A 70 -3.33 -16.98 -5.50
N ASN A 71 -2.30 -17.81 -5.66
CA ASN A 71 -2.01 -18.86 -4.71
C ASN A 71 -1.65 -18.26 -3.35
N ALA A 72 -2.29 -18.75 -2.28
CA ALA A 72 -1.99 -18.33 -0.91
C ALA A 72 -0.52 -18.58 -0.52
N GLN A 73 0.11 -19.60 -1.11
CA GLN A 73 1.56 -19.80 -1.03
C GLN A 73 2.24 -18.66 -1.80
N GLY A 74 3.15 -17.96 -1.17
CA GLY A 74 3.82 -16.81 -1.78
C GLY A 74 3.01 -15.53 -1.76
N LEU A 75 1.94 -15.46 -0.96
CA LEU A 75 1.14 -14.25 -0.74
C LEU A 75 1.09 -13.93 0.75
N ARG A 76 1.52 -12.74 1.11
CA ARG A 76 1.47 -12.24 2.49
C ARG A 76 0.74 -10.90 2.55
N THR A 77 -0.23 -10.77 3.45
CA THR A 77 -0.96 -9.52 3.65
C THR A 77 -0.70 -8.98 5.05
N LEU A 78 -0.29 -7.74 5.14
CA LEU A 78 -0.12 -6.99 6.38
C LEU A 78 -1.08 -5.80 6.40
N SER A 79 -1.93 -5.75 7.42
CA SER A 79 -2.76 -4.58 7.71
C SER A 79 -2.09 -3.72 8.78
N VAL A 80 -1.67 -2.53 8.41
CA VAL A 80 -1.07 -1.57 9.35
C VAL A 80 -2.19 -0.89 10.14
N LYS A 81 -2.29 -1.22 11.42
CA LYS A 81 -3.28 -0.68 12.38
C LYS A 81 -2.57 0.16 13.43
N LYS A 82 -3.32 0.62 14.44
CA LYS A 82 -2.74 1.25 15.63
C LYS A 82 -1.66 0.32 16.22
N PRO A 83 -0.47 0.83 16.54
CA PRO A 83 0.61 0.02 17.12
C PRO A 83 0.18 -0.64 18.43
N SER A 84 0.60 -1.90 18.61
CA SER A 84 0.49 -2.61 19.89
C SER A 84 1.53 -2.08 20.90
N ASP A 85 1.38 -2.44 22.18
CA ASP A 85 2.33 -2.04 23.23
C ASP A 85 3.76 -2.55 22.97
N THR A 86 3.90 -3.64 22.25
CA THR A 86 5.21 -4.17 21.84
C THR A 86 5.79 -3.37 20.69
N GLU A 87 5.00 -3.06 19.67
CA GLU A 87 5.42 -2.27 18.51
C GLU A 87 5.80 -0.84 18.91
N GLN A 88 5.15 -0.24 19.91
CA GLN A 88 5.49 1.08 20.45
C GLN A 88 6.86 1.14 21.12
N LYS A 89 7.44 0.01 21.53
CA LYS A 89 8.79 -0.06 22.12
C LYS A 89 9.91 -0.11 21.07
N HIS A 90 9.55 -0.20 19.81
CA HIS A 90 10.46 -0.24 18.67
C HIS A 90 10.28 0.99 17.79
N ASP A 91 11.18 1.19 16.85
CA ASP A 91 10.97 2.20 15.82
C ASP A 91 9.75 1.86 14.94
N TYR A 92 9.15 2.87 14.34
CA TYR A 92 7.89 2.72 13.60
C TYR A 92 7.98 1.83 12.34
N LEU A 93 9.18 1.57 11.81
CA LEU A 93 9.40 0.68 10.67
C LEU A 93 9.60 -0.78 11.09
N TRP A 94 9.88 -1.03 12.37
CA TRP A 94 10.13 -2.39 12.87
C TRP A 94 8.99 -3.35 12.55
N ARG A 95 7.76 -2.98 12.85
CA ARG A 95 6.57 -3.80 12.56
C ARG A 95 6.34 -4.03 11.09
N ILE A 96 6.77 -3.09 10.24
CA ILE A 96 6.71 -3.25 8.80
C ILE A 96 7.74 -4.27 8.35
N HIS A 97 8.96 -4.18 8.90
CA HIS A 97 10.05 -5.08 8.55
C HIS A 97 9.73 -6.54 8.89
N GLU A 98 9.09 -6.80 10.04
CA GLU A 98 8.60 -8.14 10.40
C GLU A 98 7.56 -8.69 9.42
N GLY A 99 6.73 -7.82 8.87
CA GLY A 99 5.66 -8.17 7.93
C GLY A 99 6.07 -8.19 6.47
N LEU A 100 7.34 -7.94 6.13
CA LEU A 100 7.80 -7.99 4.75
C LEU A 100 7.68 -9.39 4.15
N PRO A 101 7.43 -9.48 2.83
CA PRO A 101 7.46 -10.76 2.14
C PRO A 101 8.86 -11.34 2.11
N GLU A 102 8.97 -12.64 1.99
CA GLU A 102 10.21 -13.30 1.65
C GLU A 102 10.49 -13.17 0.14
N LYS A 103 11.71 -13.56 -0.29
CA LYS A 103 11.99 -13.69 -1.72
C LYS A 103 11.15 -14.82 -2.30
N GLY A 104 10.51 -14.58 -3.43
CA GLY A 104 9.51 -15.47 -3.99
C GLY A 104 8.06 -15.13 -3.56
N GLU A 105 7.87 -14.14 -2.71
CA GLU A 105 6.54 -13.74 -2.25
C GLU A 105 6.12 -12.37 -2.75
N VAL A 106 4.80 -12.18 -2.80
CA VAL A 106 4.13 -10.88 -2.94
C VAL A 106 3.58 -10.48 -1.58
N GLY A 107 4.11 -9.40 -1.01
CA GLY A 107 3.58 -8.77 0.19
C GLY A 107 2.62 -7.65 -0.16
N ILE A 108 1.48 -7.58 0.51
CA ILE A 108 0.48 -6.54 0.32
C ILE A 108 0.35 -5.76 1.62
N LEU A 109 0.66 -4.47 1.60
CA LEU A 109 0.37 -3.56 2.69
C LEU A 109 -1.00 -2.89 2.46
N ASN A 110 -1.99 -3.31 3.22
CA ASN A 110 -3.25 -2.59 3.34
C ASN A 110 -3.08 -1.49 4.37
N ARG A 111 -3.00 -0.25 3.93
CA ARG A 111 -2.30 0.86 4.56
C ARG A 111 -0.80 0.55 4.68
N SER A 112 0.00 1.49 5.09
CA SER A 112 1.45 1.26 5.11
C SER A 112 2.13 2.13 6.16
N TYR A 113 3.45 2.13 6.15
CA TYR A 113 4.26 3.06 6.92
C TYR A 113 3.99 4.54 6.61
N TYR A 114 3.28 4.86 5.54
CA TYR A 114 2.80 6.22 5.30
C TYR A 114 1.76 6.68 6.32
N GLU A 115 1.10 5.76 7.01
CA GLU A 115 0.23 6.11 8.14
C GLU A 115 0.98 6.88 9.24
N GLU A 116 2.29 6.66 9.39
CA GLU A 116 3.14 7.36 10.34
C GLU A 116 3.44 8.82 9.99
N VAL A 117 3.10 9.24 8.77
CA VAL A 117 3.17 10.64 8.34
C VAL A 117 1.80 11.24 8.03
N ILE A 118 0.76 10.40 7.94
CA ILE A 118 -0.62 10.82 7.65
C ILE A 118 -1.40 10.98 8.97
N ALA A 119 -1.55 9.90 9.72
CA ALA A 119 -2.39 9.88 10.92
C ALA A 119 -1.89 10.83 12.02
N PRO A 120 -0.60 10.85 12.42
CA PRO A 120 -0.12 11.76 13.43
C PRO A 120 -0.26 13.23 13.02
N ARG A 121 -0.09 13.54 11.73
CA ARG A 121 -0.24 14.90 11.23
C ARG A 121 -1.70 15.40 11.23
N ILE A 122 -2.65 14.48 11.03
CA ILE A 122 -4.08 14.82 11.02
C ILE A 122 -4.62 14.96 12.46
N HIS A 123 -4.10 14.14 13.38
CA HIS A 123 -4.63 14.02 14.73
C HIS A 123 -3.78 14.71 15.80
N ASP A 124 -2.72 15.42 15.39
CA ASP A 124 -1.79 16.12 16.29
C ASP A 124 -1.22 15.22 17.42
N LEU A 125 -0.85 13.98 17.02
CA LEU A 125 -0.43 12.94 17.96
C LEU A 125 1.07 12.96 18.28
N LEU A 126 1.79 14.00 17.87
CA LEU A 126 3.25 14.10 18.08
C LEU A 126 3.64 14.71 19.44
N GLU A 127 2.68 15.13 20.26
CA GLU A 127 2.96 15.74 21.55
C GLU A 127 3.74 14.84 22.53
N ASP A 128 3.64 13.51 22.35
CA ASP A 128 4.28 12.50 23.20
C ASP A 128 5.59 11.93 22.63
N GLU A 129 6.02 12.36 21.44
CA GLU A 129 7.26 11.86 20.84
C GLU A 129 8.42 12.82 21.14
N GLU A 130 9.50 12.30 21.72
CA GLU A 130 10.78 13.01 21.87
C GLU A 130 11.40 13.30 20.49
N VAL A 131 10.91 14.32 19.81
CA VAL A 131 11.50 14.82 18.58
C VAL A 131 12.43 15.98 18.94
N PRO A 132 13.68 15.99 18.46
CA PRO A 132 14.56 17.14 18.66
C PRO A 132 13.89 18.43 18.16
N ASP A 133 13.84 19.46 18.99
CA ASP A 133 13.15 20.74 18.76
C ASP A 133 13.59 21.49 17.47
N ASP A 134 14.74 21.12 16.90
CA ASP A 134 15.33 21.74 15.71
C ASP A 134 15.06 20.96 14.40
N GLN A 135 14.36 19.82 14.49
CA GLN A 135 14.13 18.97 13.31
C GLN A 135 12.68 19.03 12.84
N ASP A 136 12.51 19.22 11.52
CA ASP A 136 11.23 18.98 10.84
C ASP A 136 10.98 17.46 10.79
N VAL A 137 10.23 16.95 11.76
CA VAL A 137 9.92 15.52 11.90
C VAL A 137 9.32 14.92 10.62
N TRP A 138 8.52 15.69 9.90
CA TRP A 138 7.89 15.22 8.66
C TRP A 138 8.91 15.03 7.55
N LYS A 139 9.84 15.96 7.36
CA LYS A 139 10.93 15.80 6.41
C LYS A 139 11.83 14.63 6.78
N MET A 140 12.09 14.45 8.07
CA MET A 140 12.88 13.34 8.57
C MET A 140 12.19 12.01 8.25
N ARG A 141 10.91 11.85 8.59
CA ARG A 141 10.14 10.61 8.33
C ARG A 141 10.02 10.31 6.83
N TYR A 142 9.75 11.32 6.00
CA TYR A 142 9.75 11.13 4.55
C TYR A 142 11.10 10.66 4.01
N ARG A 143 12.19 11.21 4.52
CA ARG A 143 13.53 10.73 4.16
C ARG A 143 13.75 9.29 4.59
N GLN A 144 13.42 8.95 5.83
CA GLN A 144 13.55 7.59 6.37
C GLN A 144 12.74 6.56 5.57
N ILE A 145 11.50 6.89 5.22
CA ILE A 145 10.66 6.04 4.37
C ILE A 145 11.28 5.84 2.98
N ASN A 146 11.75 6.91 2.34
CA ASN A 146 12.42 6.80 1.05
C ASN A 146 13.72 5.97 1.14
N ASP A 147 14.48 6.12 2.21
CA ASP A 147 15.70 5.36 2.46
C ASP A 147 15.39 3.87 2.70
N PHE A 148 14.31 3.58 3.42
CA PHE A 148 13.81 2.22 3.63
C PHE A 148 13.36 1.55 2.33
N GLU A 149 12.59 2.25 1.50
CA GLU A 149 12.19 1.74 0.18
C GLU A 149 13.41 1.48 -0.72
N ARG A 150 14.37 2.40 -0.72
CA ARG A 150 15.63 2.21 -1.44
C ARG A 150 16.40 0.99 -0.93
N TYR A 151 16.52 0.84 0.39
CA TYR A 151 17.13 -0.33 1.01
C TYR A 151 16.48 -1.63 0.55
N LEU A 152 15.16 -1.71 0.52
CA LEU A 152 14.43 -2.88 0.03
C LEU A 152 14.74 -3.17 -1.44
N VAL A 153 14.74 -2.15 -2.28
CA VAL A 153 15.05 -2.30 -3.72
C VAL A 153 16.48 -2.80 -3.94
N GLU A 154 17.45 -2.27 -3.21
CA GLU A 154 18.84 -2.71 -3.27
C GLU A 154 19.02 -4.15 -2.80
N ASN A 155 18.11 -4.66 -1.95
CA ASN A 155 18.10 -6.03 -1.45
C ASN A 155 17.20 -7.01 -2.25
N GLY A 156 16.77 -6.60 -3.45
CA GLY A 156 16.06 -7.48 -4.38
C GLY A 156 14.54 -7.47 -4.24
N PHE A 157 13.97 -6.47 -3.57
CA PHE A 157 12.53 -6.27 -3.54
C PHE A 157 12.09 -5.25 -4.60
N ARG A 158 10.88 -5.44 -5.14
CA ARG A 158 10.22 -4.46 -5.99
C ARG A 158 9.09 -3.80 -5.19
N VAL A 159 9.22 -2.50 -4.96
CA VAL A 159 8.20 -1.72 -4.26
C VAL A 159 7.27 -1.08 -5.28
N VAL A 160 6.00 -1.45 -5.25
CA VAL A 160 4.95 -0.92 -6.14
C VAL A 160 3.90 -0.22 -5.29
N LYS A 161 3.65 1.05 -5.57
CA LYS A 161 2.74 1.89 -4.79
C LYS A 161 1.54 2.31 -5.62
N PHE A 162 0.34 2.07 -5.09
CA PHE A 162 -0.91 2.53 -5.68
C PHE A 162 -1.59 3.51 -4.73
N LEU A 163 -1.84 4.71 -5.22
CA LEU A 163 -2.69 5.69 -4.56
C LEU A 163 -4.03 5.75 -5.30
N PHE A 164 -5.10 5.42 -4.61
CA PHE A 164 -6.45 5.52 -5.15
C PHE A 164 -6.95 6.94 -4.97
N ASN A 165 -6.91 7.70 -6.06
CA ASN A 165 -7.35 9.11 -6.08
C ASN A 165 -8.85 9.19 -6.31
N VAL A 166 -9.63 9.09 -5.23
CA VAL A 166 -11.09 9.08 -5.26
C VAL A 166 -11.61 10.49 -4.94
N SER A 167 -12.62 10.95 -5.69
CA SER A 167 -13.25 12.24 -5.43
C SER A 167 -14.03 12.25 -4.10
N LYS A 168 -14.20 13.43 -3.51
CA LYS A 168 -14.96 13.59 -2.29
C LYS A 168 -16.44 13.17 -2.45
N ASP A 169 -17.00 13.39 -3.61
CA ASP A 169 -18.39 13.01 -3.90
C ASP A 169 -18.55 11.50 -3.99
N GLU A 170 -17.62 10.82 -4.65
CA GLU A 170 -17.59 9.36 -4.71
C GLU A 170 -17.30 8.76 -3.32
N GLN A 171 -16.39 9.33 -2.54
CA GLN A 171 -16.14 8.92 -1.16
C GLN A 171 -17.41 9.02 -0.32
N LYS A 172 -18.11 10.17 -0.40
CA LYS A 172 -19.36 10.39 0.32
C LYS A 172 -20.41 9.36 -0.06
N LYS A 173 -20.57 9.08 -1.35
CA LYS A 173 -21.50 8.06 -1.85
C LYS A 173 -21.21 6.70 -1.22
N ARG A 174 -19.96 6.24 -1.28
CA ARG A 174 -19.53 4.94 -0.71
C ARG A 174 -19.70 4.86 0.80
N LEU A 175 -19.49 5.97 1.52
CA LEU A 175 -19.72 6.03 2.98
C LEU A 175 -21.22 5.94 3.35
N LEU A 176 -22.12 6.43 2.49
CA LEU A 176 -23.55 6.34 2.70
C LEU A 176 -24.15 4.97 2.33
N GLU A 177 -23.44 4.20 1.50
CA GLU A 177 -23.83 2.86 1.07
C GLU A 177 -23.36 1.75 2.05
N ARG A 178 -22.53 2.10 3.04
CA ARG A 178 -22.08 1.22 4.13
C ARG A 178 -23.14 1.10 5.23
#